data_e095eff6ce01eff3afde6b8dde034a86
#
_entry.id   e095eff6ce01eff3afde6b8dde034a86
#
_cell.length_a   1.000
_cell.length_b   1.000
_cell.length_c   1.000
_cell.angle_alpha   90.00
_cell.angle_beta   90.00
_cell.angle_gamma   90.00
#
_symmetry.space_group_name_H-M   'P 1'
#
loop_
_entity.id
_entity.type
_entity.pdbx_description
1 polymer ?
#
loop_
_entity_poly.entity_id
_entity_poly.type
_entity_poly.pdbx_seq_one_letter_code
_entity_poly.pdbx_strand_id
1 'polypeptide(L)'
;MSEEASPFVAEPDETLDSIGTSGVRVVQRRGGYRFNLDAVLLAAFAAEESPEAVPALELGAGSGVVSFLLARQFGRGPVDALELQPAVYARLVRGVTLNALEGRVCPVLGDLREARTLFSAGAYGLVVSNPPFRPASAGVRSPDEERAISKQELACDAAAVVAAARHALAPGGGVSLVYPAARLTEVFGLLTAARLFPRALRLIHARVGAPATRFLVHALRDQDRGLGVRPPLIVHGEGPGGYAPEVAALMDPPLAESA
;
A
#
# COMPACT_ATOMS: atom_id res chain seq x y z
N MET A 1 3.49 -36.92 -10.01
CA MET A 1 2.33 -36.82 -9.10
C MET A 1 2.15 -35.35 -8.83
N SER A 2 1.21 -34.73 -9.54
CA SER A 2 0.82 -33.34 -9.32
C SER A 2 -0.01 -33.30 -8.05
N GLU A 3 0.54 -32.70 -7.00
CA GLU A 3 -0.19 -32.36 -5.77
C GLU A 3 -1.27 -31.35 -6.18
N GLU A 4 -2.51 -31.81 -6.30
CA GLU A 4 -3.66 -30.92 -6.48
C GLU A 4 -3.73 -30.04 -5.22
N ALA A 5 -3.37 -28.76 -5.38
CA ALA A 5 -3.51 -27.77 -4.33
C ALA A 5 -4.98 -27.78 -3.86
N SER A 6 -5.21 -28.08 -2.59
CA SER A 6 -6.53 -28.07 -1.97
C SER A 6 -7.25 -26.77 -2.33
N PRO A 7 -8.50 -26.80 -2.81
CA PRO A 7 -9.19 -25.58 -3.24
C PRO A 7 -9.29 -24.63 -2.04
N PHE A 8 -8.82 -23.38 -2.24
CA PHE A 8 -8.94 -22.35 -1.22
C PHE A 8 -10.43 -22.09 -0.91
N VAL A 9 -10.81 -22.24 0.34
CA VAL A 9 -12.16 -21.98 0.82
C VAL A 9 -12.16 -20.73 1.70
N ALA A 10 -12.92 -19.70 1.29
CA ALA A 10 -13.16 -18.53 2.11
C ALA A 10 -14.04 -18.89 3.31
N GLU A 11 -13.83 -18.28 4.46
CA GLU A 11 -14.69 -18.42 5.63
C GLU A 11 -16.09 -17.81 5.37
N PRO A 12 -17.15 -18.21 6.10
CA PRO A 12 -18.51 -17.75 5.81
C PRO A 12 -18.71 -16.24 5.79
N ASP A 13 -17.92 -15.49 6.60
CA ASP A 13 -17.97 -14.03 6.68
C ASP A 13 -16.93 -13.34 5.77
N GLU A 14 -16.28 -14.08 4.90
CA GLU A 14 -15.25 -13.57 3.99
C GLU A 14 -15.72 -13.50 2.54
N THR A 15 -14.99 -12.70 1.76
CA THR A 15 -15.06 -12.66 0.30
C THR A 15 -13.66 -12.86 -0.28
N LEU A 16 -13.65 -13.43 -1.47
CA LEU A 16 -12.46 -13.53 -2.30
C LEU A 16 -12.62 -12.52 -3.44
N ASP A 17 -11.78 -11.50 -3.43
CA ASP A 17 -11.82 -10.41 -4.41
C ASP A 17 -10.61 -10.49 -5.35
N SER A 18 -10.83 -10.27 -6.64
CA SER A 18 -9.77 -10.17 -7.64
C SER A 18 -9.46 -8.71 -7.92
N ILE A 19 -8.19 -8.39 -8.14
CA ILE A 19 -7.74 -7.05 -8.53
C ILE A 19 -7.62 -7.04 -10.05
N GLY A 20 -8.68 -6.60 -10.72
CA GLY A 20 -8.75 -6.58 -12.17
C GLY A 20 -8.33 -7.93 -12.78
N THR A 21 -7.52 -7.88 -13.83
CA THR A 21 -6.94 -9.06 -14.51
C THR A 21 -5.52 -9.39 -14.04
N SER A 22 -4.99 -8.69 -13.02
CA SER A 22 -3.64 -8.92 -12.48
C SER A 22 -3.37 -10.35 -12.00
N GLY A 23 -4.42 -11.15 -11.81
CA GLY A 23 -4.38 -12.47 -11.20
C GLY A 23 -4.12 -12.44 -9.69
N VAL A 24 -4.08 -11.25 -9.07
CA VAL A 24 -3.99 -11.11 -7.62
C VAL A 24 -5.36 -11.27 -6.99
N ARG A 25 -5.46 -12.14 -5.99
CA ARG A 25 -6.67 -12.40 -5.21
C ARG A 25 -6.45 -12.03 -3.75
N VAL A 26 -7.47 -11.43 -3.13
CA VAL A 26 -7.40 -10.91 -1.76
C VAL A 26 -8.55 -11.46 -0.94
N VAL A 27 -8.21 -11.97 0.25
CA VAL A 27 -9.21 -12.43 1.23
C VAL A 27 -9.62 -11.26 2.10
N GLN A 28 -10.91 -10.95 2.14
CA GLN A 28 -11.44 -9.83 2.92
C GLN A 28 -12.68 -10.22 3.71
N ARG A 29 -12.89 -9.57 4.86
CA ARG A 29 -14.12 -9.74 5.63
C ARG A 29 -15.29 -9.06 4.93
N ARG A 30 -16.44 -9.75 4.81
CA ARG A 30 -17.64 -9.28 4.09
C ARG A 30 -18.18 -7.94 4.60
N GLY A 31 -18.16 -7.70 5.90
CA GLY A 31 -18.58 -6.45 6.55
C GLY A 31 -17.42 -5.54 6.97
N GLY A 32 -16.16 -5.94 6.74
CA GLY A 32 -14.95 -5.25 7.20
C GLY A 32 -14.50 -4.09 6.31
N TYR A 33 -13.30 -3.58 6.61
CA TYR A 33 -12.62 -2.66 5.71
C TYR A 33 -12.23 -3.40 4.42
N ARG A 34 -12.59 -2.82 3.29
CA ARG A 34 -12.22 -3.35 1.97
C ARG A 34 -11.12 -2.48 1.37
N PHE A 35 -10.22 -3.10 0.62
CA PHE A 35 -9.23 -2.33 -0.11
C PHE A 35 -9.91 -1.36 -1.10
N ASN A 36 -9.25 -0.27 -1.36
CA ASN A 36 -9.68 0.74 -2.31
C ASN A 36 -8.63 0.90 -3.42
N LEU A 37 -8.96 1.70 -4.41
CA LEU A 37 -8.07 1.99 -5.52
C LEU A 37 -6.72 2.59 -5.07
N ASP A 38 -6.68 3.29 -3.92
CA ASP A 38 -5.45 3.93 -3.41
C ASP A 38 -4.30 2.90 -3.26
N ALA A 39 -4.61 1.64 -2.88
CA ALA A 39 -3.62 0.58 -2.76
C ALA A 39 -3.00 0.18 -4.12
N VAL A 40 -3.84 0.10 -5.16
CA VAL A 40 -3.38 -0.22 -6.53
C VAL A 40 -2.50 0.92 -7.08
N LEU A 41 -2.96 2.16 -6.90
CA LEU A 41 -2.24 3.36 -7.35
C LEU A 41 -0.90 3.51 -6.61
N LEU A 42 -0.87 3.23 -5.30
CA LEU A 42 0.37 3.25 -4.52
C LEU A 42 1.37 2.20 -5.00
N ALA A 43 0.92 0.96 -5.24
CA ALA A 43 1.80 -0.11 -5.70
C ALA A 43 2.43 0.23 -7.06
N ALA A 44 1.63 0.74 -8.00
CA ALA A 44 2.10 1.17 -9.32
C ALA A 44 3.11 2.32 -9.21
N PHE A 45 2.76 3.37 -8.46
CA PHE A 45 3.64 4.52 -8.25
C PHE A 45 4.95 4.14 -7.56
N ALA A 46 4.90 3.29 -6.53
CA ALA A 46 6.10 2.83 -5.84
C ALA A 46 7.01 2.01 -6.77
N ALA A 47 6.44 1.19 -7.63
CA ALA A 47 7.19 0.42 -8.62
C ALA A 47 7.82 1.30 -9.71
N GLU A 48 7.16 2.37 -10.12
CA GLU A 48 7.68 3.36 -11.06
C GLU A 48 8.87 4.14 -10.49
N GLU A 49 8.73 4.63 -9.23
CA GLU A 49 9.76 5.45 -8.58
C GLU A 49 10.93 4.62 -8.01
N SER A 50 10.74 3.31 -7.82
CA SER A 50 11.78 2.35 -7.40
C SER A 50 11.86 1.20 -8.41
N PRO A 51 12.51 1.40 -9.55
CA PRO A 51 12.52 0.43 -10.65
C PRO A 51 13.34 -0.84 -10.36
N GLU A 52 14.23 -0.80 -9.37
CA GLU A 52 15.05 -1.94 -9.00
C GLU A 52 14.31 -2.91 -8.08
N ALA A 53 14.61 -4.20 -8.18
CA ALA A 53 14.13 -5.21 -7.26
C ALA A 53 14.96 -5.19 -5.98
N VAL A 54 14.49 -4.46 -4.98
CA VAL A 54 15.13 -4.33 -3.67
C VAL A 54 14.22 -4.89 -2.59
N PRO A 55 14.76 -5.32 -1.43
CA PRO A 55 13.91 -5.67 -0.29
C PRO A 55 12.97 -4.52 0.06
N ALA A 56 11.70 -4.83 0.19
CA ALA A 56 10.64 -3.86 0.47
C ALA A 56 9.93 -4.16 1.78
N LEU A 57 9.38 -3.13 2.42
CA LEU A 57 8.56 -3.23 3.62
C LEU A 57 7.24 -2.47 3.41
N GLU A 58 6.11 -3.15 3.60
CA GLU A 58 4.81 -2.50 3.70
C GLU A 58 4.43 -2.29 5.16
N LEU A 59 4.14 -1.05 5.54
CA LEU A 59 3.69 -0.67 6.89
C LEU A 59 2.16 -0.57 6.90
N GLY A 60 1.50 -1.46 7.64
CA GLY A 60 0.04 -1.57 7.68
C GLY A 60 -0.50 -2.27 6.44
N ALA A 61 -0.08 -3.52 6.21
CA ALA A 61 -0.36 -4.25 4.97
C ALA A 61 -1.83 -4.60 4.76
N GLY A 62 -2.64 -4.61 5.82
CA GLY A 62 -4.02 -5.03 5.70
C GLY A 62 -4.13 -6.43 5.12
N SER A 63 -4.96 -6.60 4.11
CA SER A 63 -5.12 -7.87 3.39
C SER A 63 -4.03 -8.14 2.35
N GLY A 64 -2.97 -7.32 2.28
CA GLY A 64 -1.78 -7.57 1.46
C GLY A 64 -1.84 -7.04 0.02
N VAL A 65 -2.79 -6.17 -0.32
CA VAL A 65 -2.99 -5.70 -1.70
C VAL A 65 -1.73 -5.11 -2.30
N VAL A 66 -1.07 -4.16 -1.61
CA VAL A 66 0.13 -3.48 -2.11
C VAL A 66 1.28 -4.48 -2.22
N SER A 67 1.52 -5.30 -1.18
CA SER A 67 2.56 -6.32 -1.17
C SER A 67 2.38 -7.33 -2.31
N PHE A 68 1.16 -7.81 -2.55
CA PHE A 68 0.89 -8.80 -3.61
C PHE A 68 1.09 -8.19 -5.00
N LEU A 69 0.64 -6.95 -5.22
CA LEU A 69 0.86 -6.24 -6.49
C LEU A 69 2.35 -5.97 -6.73
N LEU A 70 3.07 -5.48 -5.72
CA LEU A 70 4.52 -5.27 -5.81
C LEU A 70 5.23 -6.56 -6.20
N ALA A 71 4.94 -7.67 -5.50
CA ALA A 71 5.60 -8.94 -5.75
C ALA A 71 5.19 -9.57 -7.09
N ARG A 72 3.89 -9.64 -7.40
CA ARG A 72 3.38 -10.39 -8.56
C ARG A 72 3.36 -9.58 -9.84
N GLN A 73 2.75 -8.38 -9.80
CA GLN A 73 2.54 -7.57 -11.01
C GLN A 73 3.77 -6.76 -11.38
N PHE A 74 4.47 -6.22 -10.39
CA PHE A 74 5.61 -5.32 -10.62
C PHE A 74 6.98 -5.97 -10.42
N GLY A 75 7.05 -7.24 -10.01
CA GLY A 75 8.31 -7.97 -9.84
C GLY A 75 9.22 -7.40 -8.75
N ARG A 76 8.69 -6.66 -7.77
CA ARG A 76 9.44 -6.04 -6.67
C ARG A 76 9.54 -6.97 -5.48
N GLY A 77 10.45 -6.68 -4.56
CA GLY A 77 10.63 -7.46 -3.34
C GLY A 77 11.86 -8.35 -3.33
N PRO A 78 12.02 -9.20 -2.27
CA PRO A 78 10.99 -9.66 -1.34
C PRO A 78 10.32 -8.54 -0.55
N VAL A 79 9.09 -8.76 -0.09
CA VAL A 79 8.28 -7.77 0.63
C VAL A 79 7.92 -8.30 2.02
N ASP A 80 8.39 -7.64 3.08
CA ASP A 80 7.87 -7.86 4.42
C ASP A 80 6.59 -7.05 4.59
N ALA A 81 5.49 -7.71 4.99
CA ALA A 81 4.16 -7.13 5.08
C ALA A 81 3.71 -7.06 6.53
N LEU A 82 3.91 -5.88 7.17
CA LEU A 82 3.59 -5.65 8.58
C LEU A 82 2.12 -5.34 8.77
N GLU A 83 1.44 -6.11 9.60
CA GLU A 83 0.04 -5.90 9.97
C GLU A 83 -0.14 -6.00 11.49
N LEU A 84 -0.90 -5.06 12.06
CA LEU A 84 -1.14 -4.96 13.51
C LEU A 84 -2.21 -5.94 13.99
N GLN A 85 -3.27 -6.12 13.22
CA GLN A 85 -4.47 -6.83 13.65
C GLN A 85 -4.36 -8.34 13.40
N PRO A 86 -4.39 -9.22 14.42
CA PRO A 86 -4.23 -10.67 14.22
C PRO A 86 -5.21 -11.29 13.23
N ALA A 87 -6.48 -10.83 13.22
CA ALA A 87 -7.49 -11.35 12.29
C ALA A 87 -7.23 -10.93 10.85
N VAL A 88 -6.70 -9.72 10.61
CA VAL A 88 -6.32 -9.23 9.28
C VAL A 88 -5.03 -9.91 8.83
N TYR A 89 -4.06 -10.06 9.73
CA TYR A 89 -2.82 -10.81 9.51
C TYR A 89 -3.09 -12.26 9.08
N ALA A 90 -4.05 -12.96 9.73
CA ALA A 90 -4.41 -14.32 9.33
C ALA A 90 -4.92 -14.38 7.89
N ARG A 91 -5.71 -13.38 7.44
CA ARG A 91 -6.15 -13.26 6.05
C ARG A 91 -5.00 -12.95 5.10
N LEU A 92 -4.05 -12.08 5.52
CA LEU A 92 -2.84 -11.79 4.76
C LEU A 92 -2.02 -13.06 4.51
N VAL A 93 -1.77 -13.89 5.56
CA VAL A 93 -1.06 -15.16 5.44
C VAL A 93 -1.74 -16.09 4.43
N ARG A 94 -3.06 -16.27 4.53
CA ARG A 94 -3.84 -17.09 3.60
C ARG A 94 -3.80 -16.51 2.17
N GLY A 95 -3.77 -15.18 2.04
CA GLY A 95 -3.61 -14.48 0.78
C GLY A 95 -2.25 -14.74 0.11
N VAL A 96 -1.17 -14.88 0.88
CA VAL A 96 0.15 -15.25 0.35
C VAL A 96 0.08 -16.62 -0.33
N THR A 97 -0.46 -17.63 0.35
CA THR A 97 -0.64 -18.98 -0.21
C THR A 97 -1.58 -18.99 -1.41
N LEU A 98 -2.70 -18.26 -1.33
CA LEU A 98 -3.66 -18.15 -2.41
C LEU A 98 -3.05 -17.61 -3.73
N ASN A 99 -2.07 -16.74 -3.60
CA ASN A 99 -1.38 -16.13 -4.73
C ASN A 99 -0.05 -16.81 -5.10
N ALA A 100 0.35 -17.90 -4.42
CA ALA A 100 1.64 -18.57 -4.60
C ALA A 100 2.82 -17.57 -4.47
N LEU A 101 2.80 -16.78 -3.39
CA LEU A 101 3.79 -15.74 -3.09
C LEU A 101 4.67 -16.08 -1.88
N GLU A 102 4.71 -17.36 -1.46
CA GLU A 102 5.62 -17.85 -0.43
C GLU A 102 7.06 -17.54 -0.81
N GLY A 103 7.82 -17.01 0.16
CA GLY A 103 9.20 -16.55 -0.06
C GLY A 103 9.33 -15.22 -0.81
N ARG A 104 8.24 -14.68 -1.37
CA ARG A 104 8.19 -13.36 -2.00
C ARG A 104 7.50 -12.30 -1.15
N VAL A 105 6.49 -12.70 -0.39
CA VAL A 105 5.82 -11.86 0.59
C VAL A 105 5.89 -12.57 1.93
N CYS A 106 6.46 -11.90 2.94
CA CYS A 106 6.60 -12.37 4.31
C CYS A 106 5.67 -11.58 5.24
N PRO A 107 4.52 -12.13 5.66
CA PRO A 107 3.67 -11.50 6.66
C PRO A 107 4.38 -11.36 8.01
N VAL A 108 4.26 -10.19 8.64
CA VAL A 108 4.78 -9.90 9.98
C VAL A 108 3.64 -9.35 10.83
N LEU A 109 3.35 -10.01 11.96
CA LEU A 109 2.39 -9.50 12.94
C LEU A 109 3.10 -8.56 13.91
N GLY A 110 2.66 -7.30 14.00
CA GLY A 110 3.28 -6.33 14.91
C GLY A 110 2.80 -4.91 14.70
N ASP A 111 3.25 -4.03 15.59
CA ASP A 111 2.95 -2.61 15.56
C ASP A 111 4.08 -1.84 14.86
N LEU A 112 3.77 -0.99 13.90
CA LEU A 112 4.78 -0.18 13.20
C LEU A 112 5.52 0.80 14.15
N ARG A 113 4.93 1.15 15.30
CA ARG A 113 5.59 1.93 16.36
C ARG A 113 6.77 1.17 16.98
N GLU A 114 6.76 -0.16 16.85
CA GLU A 114 7.83 -1.06 17.29
C GLU A 114 8.78 -1.45 16.15
N ALA A 115 8.76 -0.73 15.02
CA ALA A 115 9.60 -1.05 13.86
C ALA A 115 11.09 -1.20 14.19
N ARG A 116 11.58 -0.51 15.22
CA ARG A 116 12.99 -0.60 15.67
C ARG A 116 13.36 -1.94 16.27
N THR A 117 12.40 -2.69 16.81
CA THR A 117 12.60 -4.02 17.38
C THR A 117 12.26 -5.12 16.39
N LEU A 118 11.34 -4.85 15.48
CA LEU A 118 10.88 -5.80 14.47
C LEU A 118 11.83 -5.91 13.27
N PHE A 119 12.47 -4.81 12.89
CA PHE A 119 13.27 -4.74 11.67
C PHE A 119 14.65 -4.15 11.92
N SER A 120 15.65 -4.68 11.23
CA SER A 120 16.99 -4.12 11.24
C SER A 120 17.04 -2.75 10.58
N ALA A 121 17.79 -1.82 11.18
CA ALA A 121 17.97 -0.49 10.61
C ALA A 121 18.61 -0.56 9.23
N GLY A 122 18.02 0.12 8.25
CA GLY A 122 18.57 0.20 6.90
C GLY A 122 18.46 -1.09 6.08
N ALA A 123 17.55 -2.00 6.43
CA ALA A 123 17.40 -3.29 5.75
C ALA A 123 16.68 -3.19 4.39
N TYR A 124 15.92 -2.11 4.14
CA TYR A 124 15.02 -2.02 2.99
C TYR A 124 15.44 -0.92 2.01
N GLY A 125 15.36 -1.23 0.72
CA GLY A 125 15.50 -0.23 -0.33
C GLY A 125 14.20 0.51 -0.62
N LEU A 126 13.05 -0.08 -0.31
CA LEU A 126 11.72 0.51 -0.49
C LEU A 126 10.87 0.30 0.76
N VAL A 127 10.18 1.36 1.19
CA VAL A 127 9.09 1.27 2.18
C VAL A 127 7.83 1.82 1.53
N VAL A 128 6.69 1.16 1.75
CA VAL A 128 5.38 1.62 1.28
C VAL A 128 4.37 1.66 2.41
N SER A 129 3.42 2.59 2.36
CA SER A 129 2.29 2.59 3.31
C SER A 129 1.06 3.26 2.72
N ASN A 130 -0.08 2.61 2.89
CA ASN A 130 -1.43 3.13 2.65
C ASN A 130 -2.19 3.16 3.98
N PRO A 131 -1.84 4.07 4.90
CA PRO A 131 -2.43 4.07 6.23
C PRO A 131 -3.88 4.53 6.18
N PRO A 132 -4.73 4.12 7.14
CA PRO A 132 -6.10 4.62 7.24
C PRO A 132 -6.10 6.12 7.60
N PHE A 133 -6.92 6.91 6.88
CA PHE A 133 -6.81 8.37 6.85
C PHE A 133 -7.71 9.14 7.81
N ARG A 134 -8.47 8.49 8.69
CA ARG A 134 -9.40 9.21 9.58
C ARG A 134 -8.78 9.52 10.93
N PRO A 135 -8.83 10.80 11.41
CA PRO A 135 -8.42 11.12 12.76
C PRO A 135 -9.32 10.39 13.79
N ALA A 136 -8.72 10.02 14.92
CA ALA A 136 -9.43 9.41 16.07
C ALA A 136 -10.62 10.25 16.58
N SER A 137 -10.64 11.57 16.30
CA SER A 137 -11.66 12.54 16.72
C SER A 137 -12.90 12.61 15.83
N ALA A 138 -12.93 11.97 14.66
CA ALA A 138 -14.11 12.00 13.79
C ALA A 138 -15.16 11.01 14.31
N GLY A 139 -15.85 11.41 15.39
CA GLY A 139 -16.84 10.64 16.13
C GLY A 139 -17.98 10.08 15.30
N VAL A 140 -17.90 8.82 14.95
CA VAL A 140 -19.00 7.87 14.94
C VAL A 140 -18.34 6.53 15.26
N ARG A 141 -18.61 5.97 16.45
CA ARG A 141 -18.21 4.60 16.77
C ARG A 141 -18.87 3.68 15.75
N SER A 142 -18.07 3.03 14.92
CA SER A 142 -18.56 1.93 14.08
C SER A 142 -18.92 0.78 15.02
N PRO A 143 -20.08 0.12 14.87
CA PRO A 143 -20.43 -1.04 15.66
C PRO A 143 -19.53 -2.26 15.37
N ASP A 144 -18.65 -2.16 14.39
CA ASP A 144 -17.70 -3.20 14.01
C ASP A 144 -16.31 -2.88 14.56
N GLU A 145 -15.80 -3.72 15.48
CA GLU A 145 -14.50 -3.53 16.15
C GLU A 145 -13.35 -3.43 15.15
N GLU A 146 -13.33 -4.24 14.08
CA GLU A 146 -12.28 -4.21 13.05
C GLU A 146 -12.25 -2.86 12.31
N ARG A 147 -13.44 -2.27 12.02
CA ARG A 147 -13.55 -0.92 11.46
C ARG A 147 -13.20 0.17 12.45
N ALA A 148 -13.53 -0.02 13.73
CA ALA A 148 -13.22 0.93 14.79
C ALA A 148 -11.71 0.96 15.05
N ILE A 149 -11.06 -0.20 15.14
CA ILE A 149 -9.62 -0.36 15.29
C ILE A 149 -8.90 0.21 14.07
N SER A 150 -9.32 -0.14 12.85
CA SER A 150 -8.80 0.45 11.60
C SER A 150 -8.96 1.97 11.55
N LYS A 151 -9.95 2.54 12.24
CA LYS A 151 -10.23 3.99 12.27
C LYS A 151 -9.64 4.73 13.46
N GLN A 152 -9.44 4.09 14.61
CA GLN A 152 -9.05 4.73 15.87
C GLN A 152 -7.60 4.50 16.26
N GLU A 153 -7.06 3.29 16.05
CA GLU A 153 -5.67 2.98 16.40
C GLU A 153 -4.69 3.30 15.29
N LEU A 154 -5.18 3.32 14.07
CA LEU A 154 -4.44 3.67 12.87
C LEU A 154 -4.83 5.06 12.31
N ALA A 155 -5.51 5.91 13.05
CA ALA A 155 -5.26 7.35 12.93
C ALA A 155 -3.75 7.52 13.23
N CYS A 156 -3.01 6.63 12.63
CA CYS A 156 -1.60 6.45 12.71
C CYS A 156 -1.05 7.80 12.43
N ASP A 157 -0.56 8.39 13.45
CA ASP A 157 0.22 9.56 13.38
C ASP A 157 1.15 9.36 12.17
N ALA A 158 0.98 10.16 11.14
CA ALA A 158 1.86 10.10 9.97
C ALA A 158 3.33 10.16 10.41
N ALA A 159 3.61 10.75 11.58
CA ALA A 159 4.89 10.75 12.21
C ALA A 159 5.38 9.34 12.58
N ALA A 160 4.51 8.44 13.04
CA ALA A 160 4.90 7.06 13.34
C ALA A 160 5.26 6.29 12.05
N VAL A 161 4.48 6.46 10.97
CA VAL A 161 4.81 5.88 9.65
C VAL A 161 6.15 6.40 9.14
N VAL A 162 6.36 7.72 9.20
CA VAL A 162 7.60 8.36 8.75
C VAL A 162 8.80 7.91 9.60
N ALA A 163 8.63 7.78 10.92
CA ALA A 163 9.68 7.31 11.82
C ALA A 163 10.05 5.83 11.56
N ALA A 164 9.07 4.96 11.35
CA ALA A 164 9.27 3.57 10.99
C ALA A 164 9.98 3.44 9.64
N ALA A 165 9.52 4.17 8.63
CA ALA A 165 10.15 4.21 7.31
C ALA A 165 11.60 4.71 7.39
N ARG A 166 11.85 5.79 8.13
CA ARG A 166 13.21 6.33 8.32
C ARG A 166 14.17 5.32 8.95
N HIS A 167 13.68 4.54 9.91
CA HIS A 167 14.48 3.48 10.53
C HIS A 167 14.78 2.35 9.55
N ALA A 168 13.77 1.85 8.86
CA ALA A 168 13.84 0.66 8.02
C ALA A 168 14.63 0.88 6.71
N LEU A 169 14.57 2.07 6.11
CA LEU A 169 15.22 2.37 4.83
C LEU A 169 16.74 2.35 4.91
N ALA A 170 17.38 1.79 3.91
CA ALA A 170 18.80 1.96 3.61
C ALA A 170 19.12 3.42 3.22
N PRO A 171 20.37 3.90 3.35
CA PRO A 171 20.78 5.18 2.77
C PRO A 171 20.46 5.22 1.27
N GLY A 172 19.77 6.26 0.82
CA GLY A 172 19.32 6.39 -0.57
C GLY A 172 18.08 5.57 -0.93
N GLY A 173 17.59 4.72 -0.04
CA GLY A 173 16.32 4.02 -0.22
C GLY A 173 15.12 4.98 -0.18
N GLY A 174 13.98 4.54 -0.70
CA GLY A 174 12.81 5.37 -0.91
C GLY A 174 11.59 4.94 -0.12
N VAL A 175 10.76 5.90 0.28
CA VAL A 175 9.42 5.66 0.84
C VAL A 175 8.35 6.20 -0.09
N SER A 176 7.35 5.36 -0.41
CA SER A 176 6.17 5.76 -1.18
C SER A 176 4.93 5.71 -0.29
N LEU A 177 4.20 6.81 -0.25
CA LEU A 177 3.01 6.98 0.58
C LEU A 177 1.83 7.50 -0.24
N VAL A 178 0.62 7.11 0.15
CA VAL A 178 -0.62 7.74 -0.30
C VAL A 178 -1.32 8.40 0.89
N TYR A 179 -1.80 9.64 0.70
CA TYR A 179 -2.50 10.41 1.74
C TYR A 179 -3.60 11.30 1.14
N PRO A 180 -4.59 11.75 1.96
CA PRO A 180 -5.53 12.79 1.56
C PRO A 180 -4.80 14.08 1.18
N ALA A 181 -5.24 14.76 0.10
CA ALA A 181 -4.63 15.99 -0.39
C ALA A 181 -4.57 17.09 0.70
N ALA A 182 -5.57 17.14 1.59
CA ALA A 182 -5.60 18.09 2.71
C ALA A 182 -4.44 17.92 3.72
N ARG A 183 -3.76 16.77 3.74
CA ARG A 183 -2.61 16.49 4.63
C ARG A 183 -1.24 16.70 3.96
N LEU A 184 -1.22 17.25 2.75
CA LEU A 184 0.02 17.40 1.98
C LEU A 184 1.12 18.14 2.77
N THR A 185 0.80 19.31 3.30
CA THR A 185 1.76 20.15 4.05
C THR A 185 2.28 19.43 5.29
N GLU A 186 1.40 18.74 6.04
CA GLU A 186 1.78 17.96 7.22
C GLU A 186 2.77 16.85 6.86
N VAL A 187 2.42 16.01 5.89
CA VAL A 187 3.25 14.85 5.50
C VAL A 187 4.59 15.30 4.95
N PHE A 188 4.64 16.36 4.13
CA PHE A 188 5.89 16.91 3.62
C PHE A 188 6.78 17.45 4.74
N GLY A 189 6.20 18.14 5.72
CA GLY A 189 6.93 18.61 6.91
C GLY A 189 7.55 17.47 7.70
N LEU A 190 6.78 16.40 7.95
CA LEU A 190 7.26 15.22 8.66
C LEU A 190 8.37 14.48 7.89
N LEU A 191 8.20 14.29 6.58
CA LEU A 191 9.21 13.66 5.73
C LEU A 191 10.53 14.44 5.77
N THR A 192 10.47 15.73 5.54
CA THR A 192 11.66 16.60 5.52
C THR A 192 12.35 16.63 6.88
N ALA A 193 11.60 16.74 7.98
CA ALA A 193 12.14 16.70 9.34
C ALA A 193 12.86 15.39 9.65
N ALA A 194 12.36 14.27 9.09
CA ALA A 194 12.98 12.95 9.20
C ALA A 194 14.13 12.72 8.19
N ARG A 195 14.54 13.72 7.40
CA ARG A 195 15.52 13.58 6.31
C ARG A 195 15.11 12.55 5.25
N LEU A 196 13.82 12.46 5.00
CA LEU A 196 13.23 11.80 3.85
C LEU A 196 12.80 12.91 2.87
N PHE A 197 13.58 13.13 1.83
CA PHE A 197 13.38 14.27 0.94
C PHE A 197 12.43 13.92 -0.20
N PRO A 198 11.27 14.61 -0.31
CA PRO A 198 10.32 14.35 -1.40
C PRO A 198 10.96 14.49 -2.77
N ARG A 199 10.88 13.43 -3.59
CA ARG A 199 11.46 13.34 -4.93
C ARG A 199 10.41 13.40 -6.02
N ALA A 200 9.26 12.74 -5.81
CA ALA A 200 8.16 12.74 -6.73
C ALA A 200 6.83 12.95 -5.99
N LEU A 201 5.96 13.76 -6.60
CA LEU A 201 4.61 14.02 -6.14
C LEU A 201 3.65 13.78 -7.31
N ARG A 202 2.56 13.05 -7.06
CA ARG A 202 1.46 12.91 -8.00
C ARG A 202 0.13 13.17 -7.32
N LEU A 203 -0.64 14.12 -7.81
CA LEU A 203 -1.98 14.43 -7.32
C LEU A 203 -3.01 13.51 -7.97
N ILE A 204 -3.99 13.03 -7.19
CA ILE A 204 -5.07 12.16 -7.65
C ILE A 204 -6.37 12.94 -7.62
N HIS A 205 -7.01 13.02 -8.79
CA HIS A 205 -8.29 13.71 -9.01
C HIS A 205 -9.35 12.68 -9.40
N ALA A 206 -10.57 12.85 -8.87
CA ALA A 206 -11.67 11.97 -9.25
C ALA A 206 -12.02 12.12 -10.74
N ARG A 207 -12.02 13.35 -11.26
CA ARG A 207 -12.31 13.71 -12.66
C ARG A 207 -11.47 14.91 -13.07
N VAL A 208 -11.33 15.14 -14.38
CA VAL A 208 -10.73 16.37 -14.94
C VAL A 208 -11.45 17.59 -14.36
N GLY A 209 -10.68 18.61 -13.94
CA GLY A 209 -11.20 19.84 -13.34
C GLY A 209 -11.69 19.72 -11.89
N ALA A 210 -11.81 18.52 -11.32
CA ALA A 210 -12.12 18.33 -9.90
C ALA A 210 -10.89 18.60 -9.03
N PRO A 211 -11.05 19.05 -7.76
CA PRO A 211 -9.95 19.15 -6.81
C PRO A 211 -9.27 17.81 -6.58
N ALA A 212 -7.98 17.82 -6.26
CA ALA A 212 -7.26 16.61 -5.82
C ALA A 212 -7.85 16.10 -4.51
N THR A 213 -8.10 14.80 -4.43
CA THR A 213 -8.62 14.14 -3.23
C THR A 213 -7.51 13.41 -2.45
N ARG A 214 -6.47 12.96 -3.15
CA ARG A 214 -5.31 12.24 -2.63
C ARG A 214 -4.04 12.74 -3.29
N PHE A 215 -2.93 12.37 -2.70
CA PHE A 215 -1.62 12.46 -3.35
C PHE A 215 -0.80 11.21 -3.08
N LEU A 216 0.09 10.92 -4.03
CA LEU A 216 1.17 9.97 -3.90
C LEU A 216 2.47 10.76 -3.75
N VAL A 217 3.31 10.38 -2.83
CA VAL A 217 4.65 10.96 -2.67
C VAL A 217 5.67 9.85 -2.57
N HIS A 218 6.78 10.01 -3.28
CA HIS A 218 8.01 9.23 -3.09
C HIS A 218 9.09 10.14 -2.54
N ALA A 219 9.75 9.71 -1.46
CA ALA A 219 10.80 10.48 -0.81
C ALA A 219 12.05 9.61 -0.58
N LEU A 220 13.24 10.18 -0.76
CA LEU A 220 14.51 9.48 -0.64
C LEU A 220 15.18 9.76 0.70
N ARG A 221 15.71 8.72 1.33
CA ARG A 221 16.49 8.84 2.56
C ARG A 221 17.82 9.53 2.32
N ASP A 222 18.06 10.64 3.02
CA ASP A 222 19.30 11.43 3.03
C ASP A 222 19.74 11.96 1.65
N GLN A 223 18.86 12.01 0.64
CA GLN A 223 19.14 12.49 -0.70
C GLN A 223 18.12 13.54 -1.15
N ASP A 224 18.47 14.81 -1.06
CA ASP A 224 17.68 15.89 -1.66
C ASP A 224 18.09 16.09 -3.12
N ARG A 225 17.22 15.65 -4.03
CA ARG A 225 17.39 15.77 -5.49
C ARG A 225 16.36 16.72 -6.12
N GLY A 226 15.66 17.49 -5.29
CA GLY A 226 14.53 18.31 -5.71
C GLY A 226 13.27 17.51 -6.00
N LEU A 227 12.12 18.18 -5.94
CA LEU A 227 10.80 17.60 -6.12
C LEU A 227 10.35 17.70 -7.59
N GLY A 228 10.06 16.56 -8.22
CA GLY A 228 9.35 16.48 -9.48
C GLY A 228 7.85 16.31 -9.25
N VAL A 229 7.02 17.19 -9.82
CA VAL A 229 5.56 17.01 -9.80
C VAL A 229 5.14 16.32 -11.09
N ARG A 230 4.57 15.12 -10.95
CA ARG A 230 4.08 14.31 -12.08
C ARG A 230 2.77 14.87 -12.62
N PRO A 231 2.41 14.59 -13.86
CA PRO A 231 1.07 14.89 -14.37
C PRO A 231 0.00 14.32 -13.44
N PRO A 232 -1.13 15.01 -13.24
CA PRO A 232 -2.19 14.56 -12.35
C PRO A 232 -2.75 13.21 -12.82
N LEU A 233 -3.08 12.33 -11.87
CA LEU A 233 -3.78 11.09 -12.15
C LEU A 233 -5.29 11.34 -12.07
N ILE A 234 -5.99 11.06 -13.15
CA ILE A 234 -7.46 11.15 -13.22
C ILE A 234 -8.04 9.76 -13.05
N VAL A 235 -8.91 9.59 -12.05
CA VAL A 235 -9.47 8.27 -11.74
C VAL A 235 -10.55 7.85 -12.74
N HIS A 236 -11.49 8.73 -13.03
CA HIS A 236 -12.62 8.44 -13.92
C HIS A 236 -12.51 9.18 -15.24
N GLY A 237 -12.76 8.47 -16.33
CA GLY A 237 -12.85 9.04 -17.66
C GLY A 237 -14.10 9.88 -17.88
N GLU A 238 -14.27 10.38 -19.10
CA GLU A 238 -15.49 11.07 -19.54
C GLU A 238 -16.62 10.04 -19.68
N GLY A 239 -17.75 10.29 -19.01
CA GLY A 239 -18.93 9.42 -19.04
C GLY A 239 -19.25 8.71 -17.71
N PRO A 240 -20.40 8.03 -17.62
CA PRO A 240 -20.80 7.33 -16.43
C PRO A 240 -20.02 6.01 -16.24
N GLY A 241 -19.29 5.89 -15.14
CA GLY A 241 -18.90 4.60 -14.54
C GLY A 241 -17.57 3.98 -14.97
N GLY A 242 -16.75 4.59 -15.83
CA GLY A 242 -15.47 4.02 -16.26
C GLY A 242 -14.24 4.62 -15.58
N TYR A 243 -13.17 3.83 -15.44
CA TYR A 243 -11.84 4.37 -15.13
C TYR A 243 -11.25 5.09 -16.35
N ALA A 244 -10.43 6.11 -16.09
CA ALA A 244 -9.59 6.69 -17.13
C ALA A 244 -8.60 5.64 -17.67
N PRO A 245 -8.13 5.75 -18.92
CA PRO A 245 -7.31 4.72 -19.57
C PRO A 245 -6.10 4.27 -18.74
N GLU A 246 -5.41 5.21 -18.07
CA GLU A 246 -4.26 4.90 -17.24
C GLU A 246 -4.65 4.02 -16.02
N VAL A 247 -5.75 4.35 -15.34
CA VAL A 247 -6.22 3.56 -14.20
C VAL A 247 -6.78 2.21 -14.66
N ALA A 248 -7.47 2.18 -15.79
CA ALA A 248 -7.94 0.93 -16.39
C ALA A 248 -6.78 -0.01 -16.70
N ALA A 249 -5.69 0.49 -17.27
CA ALA A 249 -4.49 -0.31 -17.57
C ALA A 249 -3.80 -0.84 -16.30
N LEU A 250 -3.90 -0.16 -15.16
CA LEU A 250 -3.39 -0.68 -13.88
C LEU A 250 -4.26 -1.79 -13.31
N MET A 251 -5.56 -1.72 -13.53
CA MET A 251 -6.51 -2.75 -13.09
C MET A 251 -6.47 -3.97 -14.01
N ASP A 252 -6.28 -3.75 -15.31
CA ASP A 252 -6.25 -4.76 -16.36
C ASP A 252 -4.91 -4.69 -17.12
N PRO A 253 -3.79 -5.05 -16.47
CA PRO A 253 -2.50 -5.03 -17.13
C PRO A 253 -2.51 -6.01 -18.33
N PRO A 254 -1.85 -5.67 -19.44
CA PRO A 254 -1.68 -6.59 -20.55
C PRO A 254 -1.02 -7.86 -20.02
N LEU A 255 -1.53 -9.02 -20.47
CA LEU A 255 -0.91 -10.32 -20.14
C LEU A 255 0.56 -10.24 -20.54
N ALA A 256 1.47 -10.52 -19.58
CA ALA A 256 2.89 -10.62 -19.91
C ALA A 256 3.02 -11.68 -20.98
N GLU A 257 3.57 -11.30 -22.16
CA GLU A 257 3.92 -12.27 -23.17
C GLU A 257 4.87 -13.27 -22.51
N SER A 258 4.45 -14.53 -22.47
CA SER A 258 5.24 -15.63 -21.93
C SER A 258 6.54 -15.73 -22.75
N ALA A 259 7.65 -15.29 -22.15
CA ALA A 259 8.98 -15.46 -22.71
C ALA A 259 9.46 -16.90 -22.53
#